data_891dc670b95fe55d4f9cbeb422450cb0
#
_entry.id   891dc670b95fe55d4f9cbeb422450cb0
#
_cell.length_a   1.000
_cell.length_b   1.000
_cell.length_c   1.000
_cell.angle_alpha   90.00
_cell.angle_beta   90.00
_cell.angle_gamma   90.00
#
_symmetry.space_group_name_H-M   'P 1'
#
loop_
_entity.id
_entity.type
_entity.pdbx_description
1 polymer ?
#
loop_
_entity_poly.entity_id
_entity_poly.type
_entity_poly.pdbx_seq_one_letter_code
_entity_poly.pdbx_strand_id
1 'polypeptide(L)'
;LLHENIVGIDSAIFMHPTIWKASGHVDAFNDPLIDNKDSKKRYRADVLIEDQLAKYDDKINKEVAKAAKRFGESFDEAQFRSTNGRVLEHQAKRDALHTRFAKALNDGNLEELRQIIIDEEIVCPISGTKNWTEVRQFNLMFSTEMGSTSEGAMKIYLRPETAQGIFVNYLNVQKTGRMKVPFGIAQIGKAF
;
A
#
# COMPACT_ATOMS: atom_id res chain seq x y z
N LEU A 1 31.07 -7.00 7.98
CA LEU A 1 30.97 -5.59 7.66
C LEU A 1 32.35 -5.01 7.35
N LEU A 2 32.49 -4.33 6.20
CA LEU A 2 33.77 -3.78 5.74
C LEU A 2 34.01 -2.33 6.23
N HIS A 3 33.07 -1.79 7.01
CA HIS A 3 33.11 -0.40 7.48
C HIS A 3 33.20 -0.34 9.00
N GLU A 4 34.17 0.41 9.53
CA GLU A 4 34.41 0.55 10.98
C GLU A 4 33.27 1.31 11.70
N ASN A 5 32.51 2.13 10.97
CA ASN A 5 31.41 2.92 11.52
C ASN A 5 30.04 2.28 11.34
N ILE A 6 29.96 1.00 10.95
CA ILE A 6 28.70 0.27 10.81
C ILE A 6 28.74 -0.97 11.70
N VAL A 7 27.72 -1.08 12.57
CA VAL A 7 27.57 -2.19 13.52
C VAL A 7 26.44 -3.10 13.04
N GLY A 8 26.73 -4.40 12.96
CA GLY A 8 25.71 -5.41 12.69
C GLY A 8 24.99 -5.80 13.98
N ILE A 9 23.66 -5.90 13.93
CA ILE A 9 22.85 -6.42 15.03
C ILE A 9 21.97 -7.59 14.56
N ASP A 10 21.53 -8.40 15.50
CA ASP A 10 20.47 -9.37 15.31
C ASP A 10 19.45 -9.18 16.43
N SER A 11 18.31 -8.56 16.10
CA SER A 11 17.20 -8.36 17.02
C SER A 11 16.18 -9.49 16.95
N ALA A 12 15.37 -9.64 18.00
CA ALA A 12 14.38 -10.70 18.08
C ALA A 12 13.33 -10.66 16.96
N ILE A 13 12.89 -11.84 16.51
CA ILE A 13 11.78 -12.00 15.56
C ILE A 13 10.46 -11.64 16.24
N PHE A 14 10.25 -12.13 17.45
CA PHE A 14 9.11 -11.79 18.29
C PHE A 14 9.46 -10.58 19.14
N MET A 15 8.67 -9.52 19.01
CA MET A 15 8.89 -8.29 19.74
C MET A 15 7.65 -7.93 20.55
N HIS A 16 7.85 -7.20 21.65
CA HIS A 16 6.77 -6.78 22.52
C HIS A 16 5.70 -5.97 21.77
N PRO A 17 4.40 -6.21 21.96
CA PRO A 17 3.32 -5.53 21.22
C PRO A 17 3.38 -4.01 21.27
N THR A 18 3.88 -3.45 22.37
CA THR A 18 4.03 -2.00 22.54
C THR A 18 4.93 -1.36 21.46
N ILE A 19 5.95 -2.08 20.97
CA ILE A 19 6.83 -1.59 19.90
C ILE A 19 6.05 -1.39 18.62
N TRP A 20 5.25 -2.37 18.25
CA TRP A 20 4.42 -2.35 17.04
C TRP A 20 3.24 -1.39 17.14
N LYS A 21 2.69 -1.19 18.33
CA LYS A 21 1.68 -0.19 18.60
C LYS A 21 2.27 1.22 18.49
N ALA A 22 3.44 1.46 19.10
CA ALA A 22 4.12 2.75 19.04
C ALA A 22 4.55 3.14 17.62
N SER A 23 4.88 2.16 16.77
CA SER A 23 5.23 2.38 15.36
C SER A 23 4.02 2.42 14.41
N GLY A 24 2.80 2.24 14.91
CA GLY A 24 1.55 2.26 14.13
C GLY A 24 1.23 0.95 13.39
N HIS A 25 2.09 -0.05 13.43
CA HIS A 25 1.88 -1.31 12.70
C HIS A 25 0.66 -2.11 13.16
N VAL A 26 0.30 -2.03 14.44
CA VAL A 26 -0.87 -2.75 14.96
C VAL A 26 -2.17 -2.14 14.45
N ASP A 27 -2.21 -0.82 14.33
CA ASP A 27 -3.43 -0.07 14.06
C ASP A 27 -3.61 0.27 12.56
N ALA A 28 -2.51 0.48 11.83
CA ALA A 28 -2.53 1.01 10.47
C ALA A 28 -1.97 0.07 9.39
N PHE A 29 -1.39 -1.08 9.75
CA PHE A 29 -0.79 -2.00 8.78
C PHE A 29 -1.81 -3.01 8.27
N ASN A 30 -2.80 -2.49 7.55
CA ASN A 30 -3.92 -3.26 7.05
C ASN A 30 -4.15 -2.97 5.57
N ASP A 31 -4.44 -4.01 4.78
CA ASP A 31 -4.85 -3.89 3.39
C ASP A 31 -6.35 -4.15 3.22
N PRO A 32 -7.06 -3.36 2.42
CA PRO A 32 -8.44 -3.67 2.03
C PRO A 32 -8.42 -4.76 0.95
N LEU A 33 -8.81 -5.98 1.31
CA LEU A 33 -8.82 -7.14 0.40
C LEU A 33 -10.21 -7.47 -0.08
N ILE A 34 -10.30 -7.85 -1.35
CA ILE A 34 -11.52 -8.30 -2.03
C ILE A 34 -11.22 -9.58 -2.81
N ASP A 35 -12.13 -10.54 -2.77
CA ASP A 35 -12.00 -11.80 -3.49
C ASP A 35 -12.93 -11.81 -4.71
N ASN A 36 -12.45 -12.36 -5.82
CA ASN A 36 -13.32 -12.67 -6.95
C ASN A 36 -13.81 -14.11 -6.82
N LYS A 37 -15.14 -14.33 -6.81
CA LYS A 37 -15.77 -15.64 -6.56
C LYS A 37 -15.49 -16.65 -7.66
N ASP A 38 -15.30 -16.19 -8.90
CA ASP A 38 -15.13 -17.08 -10.06
C ASP A 38 -13.66 -17.53 -10.18
N SER A 39 -12.72 -16.60 -10.08
CA SER A 39 -11.28 -16.91 -10.12
C SER A 39 -10.73 -17.48 -8.83
N LYS A 40 -11.45 -17.31 -7.71
CA LYS A 40 -11.00 -17.62 -6.33
C LYS A 40 -9.68 -16.93 -5.97
N LYS A 41 -9.41 -15.80 -6.60
CA LYS A 41 -8.21 -15.01 -6.36
C LYS A 41 -8.54 -13.78 -5.52
N ARG A 42 -7.58 -13.41 -4.69
CA ARG A 42 -7.61 -12.25 -3.80
C ARG A 42 -6.85 -11.10 -4.40
N TYR A 43 -7.39 -9.90 -4.25
CA TYR A 43 -6.83 -8.65 -4.74
C TYR A 43 -6.91 -7.59 -3.65
N ARG A 44 -6.06 -6.59 -3.74
CA ARG A 44 -6.19 -5.35 -2.98
C ARG A 44 -7.22 -4.47 -3.68
N ALA A 45 -8.23 -4.03 -2.94
CA ALA A 45 -9.30 -3.20 -3.49
C ALA A 45 -8.79 -1.82 -3.92
N ASP A 46 -7.88 -1.23 -3.15
CA ASP A 46 -7.21 0.03 -3.48
C ASP A 46 -6.43 -0.05 -4.79
N VAL A 47 -5.62 -1.10 -4.98
CA VAL A 47 -4.85 -1.31 -6.23
C VAL A 47 -5.76 -1.49 -7.44
N LEU A 48 -6.89 -2.21 -7.31
CA LEU A 48 -7.84 -2.34 -8.41
C LEU A 48 -8.44 -1.00 -8.83
N ILE A 49 -8.67 -0.09 -7.88
CA ILE A 49 -9.20 1.26 -8.15
C ILE A 49 -8.09 2.14 -8.75
N GLU A 50 -6.86 2.05 -8.24
CA GLU A 50 -5.70 2.75 -8.81
C GLU A 50 -5.43 2.33 -10.26
N ASP A 51 -5.53 1.04 -10.57
CA ASP A 51 -5.42 0.53 -11.95
C ASP A 51 -6.55 1.08 -12.84
N GLN A 52 -7.73 1.33 -12.31
CA GLN A 52 -8.82 1.95 -13.05
C GLN A 52 -8.56 3.44 -13.31
N LEU A 53 -8.01 4.17 -12.33
CA LEU A 53 -7.56 5.56 -12.52
C LEU A 53 -6.48 5.62 -13.60
N ALA A 54 -5.50 4.73 -13.57
CA ALA A 54 -4.45 4.63 -14.59
C ALA A 54 -5.03 4.37 -16.00
N LYS A 55 -6.09 3.58 -16.13
CA LYS A 55 -6.78 3.38 -17.42
C LYS A 55 -7.42 4.65 -17.96
N TYR A 56 -7.93 5.54 -17.09
CA TYR A 56 -8.41 6.85 -17.52
C TYR A 56 -7.27 7.74 -18.00
N ASP A 57 -6.15 7.77 -17.28
CA ASP A 57 -4.96 8.51 -17.69
C ASP A 57 -4.39 7.98 -19.03
N ASP A 58 -4.39 6.67 -19.22
CA ASP A 58 -4.00 6.05 -20.49
C ASP A 58 -4.91 6.46 -21.66
N LYS A 59 -6.23 6.53 -21.44
CA LYS A 59 -7.16 7.01 -22.46
C LYS A 59 -6.90 8.46 -22.84
N ILE A 60 -6.68 9.33 -21.85
CA ILE A 60 -6.32 10.73 -22.04
C ILE A 60 -5.02 10.83 -22.86
N ASN A 61 -3.98 10.13 -22.44
CA ASN A 61 -2.68 10.15 -23.09
C ASN A 61 -2.73 9.60 -24.52
N LYS A 62 -3.55 8.60 -24.81
CA LYS A 62 -3.77 8.07 -26.16
C LYS A 62 -4.45 9.09 -27.07
N GLU A 63 -5.43 9.85 -26.59
CA GLU A 63 -6.07 10.92 -27.37
C GLU A 63 -5.08 12.07 -27.65
N VAL A 64 -4.29 12.47 -26.65
CA VAL A 64 -3.22 13.47 -26.81
C VAL A 64 -2.18 13.02 -27.83
N ALA A 65 -1.70 11.77 -27.72
CA ALA A 65 -0.70 11.22 -28.66
C ALA A 65 -1.21 11.13 -30.11
N LYS A 66 -2.51 10.80 -30.30
CA LYS A 66 -3.15 10.81 -31.62
C LYS A 66 -3.19 12.24 -32.20
N ALA A 67 -3.54 13.22 -31.38
CA ALA A 67 -3.58 14.62 -31.79
C ALA A 67 -2.18 15.15 -32.11
N ALA A 68 -1.16 14.86 -31.30
CA ALA A 68 0.22 15.23 -31.54
C ALA A 68 0.74 14.68 -32.87
N LYS A 69 0.42 13.41 -33.19
CA LYS A 69 0.77 12.84 -34.50
C LYS A 69 0.06 13.50 -35.68
N ARG A 70 -1.17 13.99 -35.47
CA ARG A 70 -1.97 14.64 -36.52
C ARG A 70 -1.56 16.08 -36.80
N PHE A 71 -1.21 16.83 -35.77
CA PHE A 71 -0.95 18.28 -35.85
C PHE A 71 0.55 18.62 -35.91
N GLY A 72 1.44 17.66 -35.61
CA GLY A 72 2.88 17.83 -35.68
C GLY A 72 3.42 18.97 -34.81
N GLU A 73 4.33 19.77 -35.37
CA GLU A 73 5.00 20.86 -34.65
C GLU A 73 4.07 21.99 -34.19
N SER A 74 2.86 22.11 -34.75
CA SER A 74 1.86 23.11 -34.32
C SER A 74 0.95 22.65 -33.20
N PHE A 75 1.21 21.47 -32.61
CA PHE A 75 0.36 20.91 -31.55
C PHE A 75 0.60 21.57 -30.20
N ASP A 76 -0.42 22.23 -29.68
CA ASP A 76 -0.44 22.73 -28.31
C ASP A 76 -1.19 21.73 -27.42
N GLU A 77 -0.44 20.97 -26.64
CA GLU A 77 -0.98 19.95 -25.74
C GLU A 77 -1.86 20.56 -24.63
N ALA A 78 -1.46 21.71 -24.07
CA ALA A 78 -2.20 22.35 -22.98
C ALA A 78 -3.56 22.82 -23.46
N GLN A 79 -3.61 23.47 -24.64
CA GLN A 79 -4.85 23.88 -25.26
C GLN A 79 -5.71 22.67 -25.64
N PHE A 80 -5.13 21.62 -26.19
CA PHE A 80 -5.86 20.40 -26.54
C PHE A 80 -6.48 19.72 -25.32
N ARG A 81 -5.75 19.60 -24.22
CA ARG A 81 -6.24 19.01 -22.96
C ARG A 81 -7.40 19.81 -22.36
N SER A 82 -7.41 21.13 -22.53
CA SER A 82 -8.45 22.02 -21.98
C SER A 82 -9.67 22.19 -22.89
N THR A 83 -9.62 21.79 -24.14
CA THR A 83 -10.70 22.03 -25.11
C THR A 83 -11.28 20.76 -25.74
N ASN A 84 -10.55 19.65 -25.72
CA ASN A 84 -11.01 18.42 -26.34
C ASN A 84 -12.08 17.72 -25.49
N GLY A 85 -13.29 17.57 -25.99
CA GLY A 85 -14.43 17.01 -25.25
C GLY A 85 -14.19 15.60 -24.71
N ARG A 86 -13.49 14.73 -25.44
CA ARG A 86 -13.17 13.36 -24.97
C ARG A 86 -12.15 13.36 -23.83
N VAL A 87 -11.15 14.23 -23.92
CA VAL A 87 -10.14 14.39 -22.87
C VAL A 87 -10.83 14.92 -21.61
N LEU A 88 -11.64 15.96 -21.74
CA LEU A 88 -12.39 16.55 -20.62
C LEU A 88 -13.35 15.54 -19.97
N GLU A 89 -14.03 14.72 -20.76
CA GLU A 89 -14.90 13.65 -20.22
C GLU A 89 -14.10 12.64 -19.39
N HIS A 90 -12.95 12.16 -19.91
CA HIS A 90 -12.11 11.22 -19.17
C HIS A 90 -11.47 11.85 -17.95
N GLN A 91 -11.07 13.12 -18.01
CA GLN A 91 -10.57 13.86 -16.85
C GLN A 91 -11.64 14.00 -15.77
N ALA A 92 -12.85 14.38 -16.15
CA ALA A 92 -13.96 14.52 -15.18
C ALA A 92 -14.28 13.19 -14.48
N LYS A 93 -14.30 12.06 -15.22
CA LYS A 93 -14.50 10.73 -14.64
C LYS A 93 -13.36 10.35 -13.70
N ARG A 94 -12.11 10.57 -14.12
CA ARG A 94 -10.94 10.31 -13.30
C ARG A 94 -10.95 11.13 -12.00
N ASP A 95 -11.24 12.42 -12.08
CA ASP A 95 -11.22 13.32 -10.93
C ASP A 95 -12.35 13.01 -9.95
N ALA A 96 -13.53 12.67 -10.46
CA ALA A 96 -14.65 12.21 -9.64
C ALA A 96 -14.31 10.89 -8.91
N LEU A 97 -13.75 9.92 -9.63
CA LEU A 97 -13.31 8.65 -9.06
C LEU A 97 -12.20 8.87 -8.02
N HIS A 98 -11.19 9.67 -8.33
CA HIS A 98 -10.09 9.97 -7.41
C HIS A 98 -10.59 10.63 -6.12
N THR A 99 -11.50 11.61 -6.21
CA THR A 99 -12.07 12.30 -5.04
C THR A 99 -12.85 11.32 -4.15
N ARG A 100 -13.68 10.48 -4.78
CA ARG A 100 -14.49 9.48 -4.10
C ARG A 100 -13.61 8.42 -3.42
N PHE A 101 -12.58 7.94 -4.12
CA PHE A 101 -11.60 6.96 -3.62
C PHE A 101 -10.78 7.51 -2.45
N ALA A 102 -10.23 8.73 -2.59
CA ALA A 102 -9.47 9.38 -1.51
C ALA A 102 -10.33 9.55 -0.24
N LYS A 103 -11.59 9.93 -0.39
CA LYS A 103 -12.53 10.02 0.73
C LYS A 103 -12.77 8.65 1.38
N ALA A 104 -13.03 7.61 0.58
CA ALA A 104 -13.27 6.25 1.09
C ALA A 104 -12.07 5.72 1.89
N LEU A 105 -10.84 5.98 1.42
CA LEU A 105 -9.61 5.60 2.13
C LEU A 105 -9.43 6.38 3.43
N ASN A 106 -9.62 7.69 3.42
CA ASN A 106 -9.48 8.53 4.61
C ASN A 106 -10.49 8.18 5.70
N ASP A 107 -11.72 7.85 5.29
CA ASP A 107 -12.80 7.47 6.19
C ASP A 107 -12.74 5.99 6.61
N GLY A 108 -11.83 5.19 6.03
CA GLY A 108 -11.74 3.74 6.23
C GLY A 108 -13.02 2.99 5.80
N ASN A 109 -13.75 3.53 4.83
CA ASN A 109 -15.04 3.00 4.39
C ASN A 109 -14.88 1.88 3.37
N LEU A 110 -14.83 0.64 3.86
CA LEU A 110 -14.65 -0.56 3.04
C LEU A 110 -15.83 -0.82 2.09
N GLU A 111 -17.05 -0.51 2.52
CA GLU A 111 -18.23 -0.70 1.66
C GLU A 111 -18.21 0.29 0.49
N GLU A 112 -17.74 1.51 0.70
CA GLU A 112 -17.58 2.49 -0.37
C GLU A 112 -16.51 2.05 -1.38
N LEU A 113 -15.39 1.44 -0.92
CA LEU A 113 -14.39 0.86 -1.82
C LEU A 113 -14.99 -0.24 -2.69
N ARG A 114 -15.83 -1.10 -2.10
CA ARG A 114 -16.56 -2.11 -2.86
C ARG A 114 -17.51 -1.49 -3.87
N GLN A 115 -18.26 -0.47 -3.45
CA GLN A 115 -19.24 0.19 -4.32
C GLN A 115 -18.55 0.87 -5.51
N ILE A 116 -17.38 1.49 -5.32
CA ILE A 116 -16.55 2.02 -6.39
C ILE A 116 -16.19 0.92 -7.41
N ILE A 117 -15.75 -0.25 -6.94
CA ILE A 117 -15.38 -1.37 -7.82
C ILE A 117 -16.58 -1.82 -8.67
N ILE A 118 -17.78 -1.81 -8.11
CA ILE A 118 -19.01 -2.19 -8.80
C ILE A 118 -19.43 -1.11 -9.80
N ASP A 119 -19.48 0.15 -9.39
CA ASP A 119 -19.93 1.27 -10.22
C ASP A 119 -19.01 1.52 -11.42
N GLU A 120 -17.69 1.38 -11.22
CA GLU A 120 -16.67 1.49 -12.27
C GLU A 120 -16.57 0.21 -13.11
N GLU A 121 -17.41 -0.77 -12.83
CA GLU A 121 -17.47 -2.04 -13.57
C GLU A 121 -16.09 -2.74 -13.66
N ILE A 122 -15.28 -2.65 -12.60
CA ILE A 122 -13.94 -3.23 -12.59
C ILE A 122 -14.03 -4.75 -12.69
N VAL A 123 -13.36 -5.28 -13.69
CA VAL A 123 -13.34 -6.74 -13.94
C VAL A 123 -12.11 -7.39 -13.33
N CYS A 124 -12.26 -8.64 -12.92
CA CYS A 124 -11.14 -9.44 -12.44
C CYS A 124 -10.10 -9.62 -13.56
N PRO A 125 -8.81 -9.35 -13.33
CA PRO A 125 -7.77 -9.49 -14.35
C PRO A 125 -7.60 -10.90 -14.89
N ILE A 126 -8.00 -11.92 -14.12
CA ILE A 126 -7.85 -13.33 -14.51
C ILE A 126 -9.12 -13.88 -15.17
N SER A 127 -10.29 -13.73 -14.50
CA SER A 127 -11.55 -14.31 -15.01
C SER A 127 -12.33 -13.37 -15.92
N GLY A 128 -12.03 -12.07 -15.92
CA GLY A 128 -12.81 -11.08 -16.67
C GLY A 128 -14.20 -10.82 -16.10
N THR A 129 -14.54 -11.41 -14.94
CA THR A 129 -15.88 -11.29 -14.33
C THR A 129 -15.91 -10.19 -13.27
N LYS A 130 -17.11 -9.70 -12.94
CA LYS A 130 -17.37 -8.67 -11.91
C LYS A 130 -17.92 -9.27 -10.60
N ASN A 131 -17.76 -10.57 -10.39
CA ASN A 131 -18.35 -11.30 -9.26
C ASN A 131 -17.49 -11.14 -8.00
N TRP A 132 -17.55 -9.96 -7.38
CA TRP A 132 -16.75 -9.59 -6.21
C TRP A 132 -17.46 -9.92 -4.89
N THR A 133 -16.66 -10.23 -3.85
CA THR A 133 -17.11 -10.36 -2.47
C THR A 133 -17.22 -8.97 -1.81
N GLU A 134 -17.44 -8.95 -0.51
CA GLU A 134 -17.24 -7.78 0.31
C GLU A 134 -15.74 -7.48 0.46
N VAL A 135 -15.39 -6.19 0.62
CA VAL A 135 -14.04 -5.77 0.98
C VAL A 135 -13.85 -6.02 2.48
N ARG A 136 -12.75 -6.66 2.85
CA ARG A 136 -12.39 -6.94 4.23
C ARG A 136 -11.01 -6.39 4.54
N GLN A 137 -10.88 -5.78 5.69
CA GLN A 137 -9.59 -5.33 6.17
C GLN A 137 -8.77 -6.53 6.66
N PHE A 138 -7.58 -6.68 6.12
CA PHE A 138 -6.66 -7.75 6.47
C PHE A 138 -5.42 -7.15 7.14
N ASN A 139 -5.20 -7.51 8.40
CA ASN A 139 -3.99 -7.09 9.11
C ASN A 139 -2.80 -7.89 8.60
N LEU A 140 -1.76 -7.19 8.16
CA LEU A 140 -0.54 -7.78 7.61
C LEU A 140 0.43 -8.28 8.68
N MET A 141 0.16 -7.98 9.97
CA MET A 141 0.98 -8.44 11.09
C MET A 141 0.68 -9.91 11.41
N PHE A 142 1.64 -10.78 11.22
CA PHE A 142 1.57 -12.13 11.77
C PHE A 142 1.69 -12.10 13.27
N SER A 143 0.76 -12.75 13.95
CA SER A 143 0.72 -12.81 15.41
C SER A 143 0.56 -14.24 15.92
N THR A 144 1.04 -14.47 17.12
CA THR A 144 0.81 -15.69 17.88
C THR A 144 0.50 -15.35 19.33
N GLU A 145 0.05 -16.32 20.08
CA GLU A 145 -0.25 -16.16 21.51
C GLU A 145 0.84 -16.82 22.35
N MET A 146 1.32 -16.11 23.37
CA MET A 146 2.30 -16.58 24.31
C MET A 146 1.66 -16.63 25.71
N GLY A 147 1.60 -17.81 26.30
CA GLY A 147 1.01 -18.05 27.61
C GLY A 147 0.68 -19.52 27.82
N SER A 148 0.60 -19.97 29.08
CA SER A 148 0.29 -21.34 29.42
C SER A 148 -1.22 -21.66 29.46
N THR A 149 -2.06 -20.62 29.48
CA THR A 149 -3.52 -20.73 29.50
C THR A 149 -4.14 -19.69 28.56
N SER A 150 -5.30 -20.04 27.99
CA SER A 150 -6.03 -19.13 27.09
C SER A 150 -6.50 -17.82 27.75
N GLU A 151 -6.72 -17.83 29.06
CA GLU A 151 -7.18 -16.65 29.82
C GLU A 151 -6.07 -15.66 30.17
N GLY A 152 -4.80 -16.08 30.06
CA GLY A 152 -3.62 -15.23 30.32
C GLY A 152 -2.67 -15.08 29.14
N ALA A 153 -3.07 -15.53 27.96
CA ALA A 153 -2.20 -15.47 26.79
C ALA A 153 -2.00 -14.04 26.30
N MET A 154 -0.76 -13.66 26.11
CA MET A 154 -0.38 -12.37 25.53
C MET A 154 -0.19 -12.53 24.03
N LYS A 155 -0.87 -11.69 23.24
CA LYS A 155 -0.68 -11.63 21.79
C LYS A 155 0.68 -10.99 21.50
N ILE A 156 1.53 -11.71 20.79
CA ILE A 156 2.82 -11.21 20.32
C ILE A 156 2.87 -11.24 18.79
N TYR A 157 3.70 -10.38 18.21
CA TYR A 157 3.78 -10.23 16.77
C TYR A 157 5.17 -10.61 16.26
N LEU A 158 5.20 -11.27 15.08
CA LEU A 158 6.41 -11.44 14.32
C LEU A 158 6.74 -10.10 13.63
N ARG A 159 8.02 -9.80 13.54
CA ARG A 159 8.45 -8.56 12.88
C ARG A 159 8.11 -8.57 11.38
N PRO A 160 7.37 -7.58 10.84
CA PRO A 160 7.14 -7.42 9.40
C PRO A 160 8.33 -6.75 8.71
N GLU A 161 9.22 -6.11 9.49
CA GLU A 161 10.43 -5.43 9.04
C GLU A 161 11.49 -5.41 10.12
N THR A 162 12.71 -5.01 9.77
CA THR A 162 13.86 -4.99 10.71
C THR A 162 14.13 -3.61 11.32
N ALA A 163 13.48 -2.55 10.84
CA ALA A 163 13.78 -1.17 11.24
C ALA A 163 13.52 -0.92 12.73
N GLN A 164 12.39 -1.41 13.29
CA GLN A 164 12.07 -1.19 14.70
C GLN A 164 13.08 -1.85 15.64
N GLY A 165 13.62 -3.00 15.27
CA GLY A 165 14.71 -3.64 16.00
C GLY A 165 15.97 -2.75 16.06
N ILE A 166 16.26 -2.04 14.98
CA ILE A 166 17.37 -1.06 14.94
C ILE A 166 17.09 0.13 15.83
N PHE A 167 15.90 0.73 15.75
CA PHE A 167 15.53 1.88 16.56
C PHE A 167 15.56 1.58 18.06
N VAL A 168 14.96 0.46 18.47
CA VAL A 168 14.94 0.05 19.88
C VAL A 168 16.35 -0.18 20.45
N ASN A 169 17.26 -0.70 19.63
CA ASN A 169 18.63 -1.01 20.03
C ASN A 169 19.63 0.13 19.78
N TYR A 170 19.21 1.27 19.24
CA TYR A 170 20.11 2.36 18.89
C TYR A 170 21.01 2.80 20.05
N LEU A 171 20.44 3.11 21.20
CA LEU A 171 21.20 3.54 22.38
C LEU A 171 22.09 2.42 22.97
N ASN A 172 21.64 1.17 22.88
CA ASN A 172 22.43 0.02 23.31
C ASN A 172 23.68 -0.12 22.46
N VAL A 173 23.54 -0.06 21.14
CA VAL A 173 24.64 -0.12 20.17
C VAL A 173 25.60 1.04 20.38
N GLN A 174 25.09 2.26 20.51
CA GLN A 174 25.90 3.44 20.73
C GLN A 174 26.76 3.33 21.98
N LYS A 175 26.17 2.91 23.11
CA LYS A 175 26.86 2.78 24.39
C LYS A 175 27.87 1.63 24.40
N THR A 176 27.43 0.44 23.96
CA THR A 176 28.25 -0.76 23.98
C THR A 176 29.43 -0.66 23.01
N GLY A 177 29.19 -0.14 21.81
CA GLY A 177 30.20 0.08 20.79
C GLY A 177 31.02 1.35 20.98
N ARG A 178 30.69 2.19 22.00
CA ARG A 178 31.27 3.53 22.20
C ARG A 178 31.27 4.38 20.93
N MET A 179 30.19 4.25 20.14
CA MET A 179 30.08 4.87 18.82
C MET A 179 29.81 6.38 18.93
N LYS A 180 30.49 7.13 18.08
CA LYS A 180 30.22 8.56 17.90
C LYS A 180 29.40 8.76 16.62
N VAL A 181 28.46 9.70 16.67
CA VAL A 181 27.67 10.11 15.49
C VAL A 181 28.59 10.85 14.50
N PRO A 182 28.53 10.51 13.18
CA PRO A 182 27.64 9.54 12.54
C PRO A 182 28.16 8.10 12.59
N PHE A 183 27.24 7.15 12.84
CA PHE A 183 27.50 5.73 12.71
C PHE A 183 26.26 5.02 12.13
N GLY A 184 26.43 3.83 11.55
CA GLY A 184 25.37 3.04 10.98
C GLY A 184 25.07 1.78 11.80
N ILE A 185 23.81 1.35 11.76
CA ILE A 185 23.39 0.05 12.29
C ILE A 185 22.78 -0.73 11.12
N ALA A 186 23.19 -1.97 10.97
CA ALA A 186 22.69 -2.86 9.92
C ALA A 186 22.15 -4.16 10.53
N GLN A 187 21.10 -4.68 9.95
CA GLN A 187 20.54 -5.98 10.28
C GLN A 187 20.20 -6.75 9.01
N ILE A 188 20.62 -8.02 8.97
CA ILE A 188 20.16 -8.99 7.97
C ILE A 188 19.25 -9.94 8.71
N GLY A 189 18.00 -10.03 8.31
CA GLY A 189 17.05 -10.88 9.00
C GLY A 189 15.76 -11.07 8.22
N LYS A 190 15.05 -12.16 8.53
CA LYS A 190 13.78 -12.49 7.91
C LYS A 190 12.68 -11.54 8.41
N ALA A 191 11.90 -11.01 7.48
CA ALA A 191 10.60 -10.37 7.71
C ALA A 191 9.47 -11.37 7.43
N PHE A 192 8.30 -11.17 8.05
CA PHE A 192 7.17 -12.11 8.01
C PHE A 192 5.91 -11.39 7.56
#